data_8b607f1c5f8301e9e1481d74719813a1
#
_entry.id   8b607f1c5f8301e9e1481d74719813a1
#
_cell.length_a   1.000
_cell.length_b   1.000
_cell.length_c   1.000
_cell.angle_alpha   90.00
_cell.angle_beta   90.00
_cell.angle_gamma   90.00
#
_symmetry.space_group_name_H-M   'P 1'
#
loop_
_entity.id
_entity.type
_entity.pdbx_description
1 polymer ?
#
loop_
_entity_poly.entity_id
_entity_poly.type
_entity_poly.pdbx_seq_one_letter_code
_entity_poly.pdbx_strand_id
1 'polypeptide(L)'
;MAKIISIPDVHGSHKWEIVKSIPQDNYDYIVFHGDYFDSWENDWPDQGENFKAICNFVREDTEHRKLLIGNHDFSYLSVTKYGHSVSGHQHNHSTEIKNLLKQNLDIIDLAFECDGWIFSHAGFSKTWVKFIKDLFHTMLDNFTDEEFNIDFLNQQWHKLNHSNKEDNFCYSFHNLLDWNGFLSSSGNEVTQGPLWIRPDSLLSDAYYQKQVVSHTELCLFEKVYLHQNQNQIIFIDSKTHEIFDFINTSEEYNFMTIPEFNNWYKKTLKIINDIKAQLIYHNDEENFAKESLNHHFSKEIAEKIYKFGFM
;
A
#
# COMPACT_ATOMS: atom_id res chain seq x y z
N MET A 1 -12.61 9.43 -16.73
CA MET A 1 -12.82 8.58 -15.54
C MET A 1 -12.06 7.30 -15.79
N ALA A 2 -11.08 7.04 -14.95
CA ALA A 2 -10.06 6.04 -15.22
C ALA A 2 -10.36 4.68 -14.56
N LYS A 3 -9.90 3.61 -15.21
CA LYS A 3 -9.83 2.25 -14.68
C LYS A 3 -8.38 1.97 -14.28
N ILE A 4 -8.15 1.69 -13.03
CA ILE A 4 -6.80 1.55 -12.48
C ILE A 4 -6.62 0.15 -11.92
N ILE A 5 -5.55 -0.53 -12.32
CA ILE A 5 -5.08 -1.75 -11.68
C ILE A 5 -4.15 -1.33 -10.55
N SER A 6 -4.57 -1.59 -9.31
CA SER A 6 -3.77 -1.33 -8.10
C SER A 6 -3.16 -2.63 -7.60
N ILE A 7 -1.82 -2.66 -7.50
CA ILE A 7 -1.05 -3.81 -7.02
C ILE A 7 -0.59 -3.48 -5.59
N PRO A 8 -1.06 -4.23 -4.57
CA PRO A 8 -0.69 -3.98 -3.17
C PRO A 8 0.78 -4.33 -2.90
N ASP A 9 1.14 -4.46 -1.62
CA ASP A 9 2.47 -4.83 -1.17
C ASP A 9 3.00 -6.07 -1.89
N VAL A 10 4.16 -5.96 -2.52
CA VAL A 10 4.71 -7.00 -3.40
C VAL A 10 5.48 -8.08 -2.64
N HIS A 11 6.32 -7.67 -1.67
CA HIS A 11 7.14 -8.56 -0.84
C HIS A 11 7.81 -9.70 -1.62
N GLY A 12 8.45 -9.36 -2.74
CA GLY A 12 9.14 -10.32 -3.60
C GLY A 12 8.25 -11.26 -4.40
N SER A 13 6.93 -11.13 -4.32
CA SER A 13 5.99 -12.00 -5.03
C SER A 13 5.98 -11.72 -6.54
N HIS A 14 6.08 -12.79 -7.34
CA HIS A 14 5.96 -12.73 -8.80
C HIS A 14 4.49 -12.73 -9.30
N LYS A 15 3.53 -12.81 -8.41
CA LYS A 15 2.10 -12.86 -8.78
C LYS A 15 1.64 -11.68 -9.62
N TRP A 16 2.26 -10.50 -9.46
CA TRP A 16 1.95 -9.31 -10.25
C TRP A 16 2.13 -9.51 -11.75
N GLU A 17 2.93 -10.49 -12.20
CA GLU A 17 3.18 -10.74 -13.62
C GLU A 17 1.92 -11.04 -14.43
N ILE A 18 0.84 -11.47 -13.76
CA ILE A 18 -0.44 -11.73 -14.41
C ILE A 18 -1.00 -10.47 -15.08
N VAL A 19 -0.68 -9.27 -14.57
CA VAL A 19 -1.16 -8.00 -15.15
C VAL A 19 -0.61 -7.78 -16.57
N LYS A 20 0.53 -8.41 -16.91
CA LYS A 20 1.10 -8.37 -18.26
C LYS A 20 0.17 -9.03 -19.31
N SER A 21 -0.71 -9.93 -18.88
CA SER A 21 -1.68 -10.61 -19.74
C SER A 21 -2.99 -9.84 -19.91
N ILE A 22 -3.20 -8.76 -19.14
CA ILE A 22 -4.41 -7.95 -19.21
C ILE A 22 -4.31 -7.00 -20.41
N PRO A 23 -5.26 -7.05 -21.37
CA PRO A 23 -5.25 -6.13 -22.50
C PRO A 23 -5.27 -4.66 -22.07
N GLN A 24 -4.49 -3.81 -22.74
CA GLN A 24 -4.38 -2.37 -22.43
C GLN A 24 -5.75 -1.66 -22.47
N ASP A 25 -6.68 -2.08 -23.31
CA ASP A 25 -8.01 -1.50 -23.41
C ASP A 25 -8.87 -1.70 -22.13
N ASN A 26 -8.43 -2.55 -21.20
CA ASN A 26 -9.16 -2.84 -19.96
C ASN A 26 -8.79 -1.93 -18.81
N TYR A 27 -7.70 -1.15 -18.91
CA TYR A 27 -7.26 -0.23 -17.89
C TYR A 27 -6.58 1.01 -18.48
N ASP A 28 -6.59 2.09 -17.73
CA ASP A 28 -5.88 3.33 -18.07
C ASP A 28 -4.53 3.39 -17.36
N TYR A 29 -4.45 2.90 -16.12
CA TYR A 29 -3.22 2.92 -15.32
C TYR A 29 -3.00 1.60 -14.58
N ILE A 30 -1.71 1.29 -14.31
CA ILE A 30 -1.26 0.28 -13.35
C ILE A 30 -0.45 1.01 -12.27
N VAL A 31 -0.82 0.81 -10.99
CA VAL A 31 -0.15 1.44 -9.84
C VAL A 31 0.35 0.36 -8.89
N PHE A 32 1.66 0.30 -8.69
CA PHE A 32 2.30 -0.51 -7.66
C PHE A 32 2.42 0.32 -6.38
N HIS A 33 1.93 -0.20 -5.26
CA HIS A 33 1.85 0.55 -4.01
C HIS A 33 3.09 0.42 -3.10
N GLY A 34 4.17 -0.24 -3.55
CA GLY A 34 5.42 -0.34 -2.79
C GLY A 34 5.66 -1.69 -2.14
N ASP A 35 6.59 -1.69 -1.19
CA ASP A 35 7.03 -2.86 -0.42
C ASP A 35 7.47 -4.01 -1.32
N TYR A 36 8.49 -3.73 -2.16
CA TYR A 36 9.00 -4.70 -3.15
C TYR A 36 9.85 -5.79 -2.52
N PHE A 37 10.43 -5.53 -1.35
CA PHE A 37 11.40 -6.38 -0.66
C PHE A 37 10.85 -6.96 0.64
N ASP A 38 11.73 -7.63 1.39
CA ASP A 38 11.47 -8.19 2.72
C ASP A 38 10.46 -9.35 2.72
N SER A 39 10.54 -10.19 1.67
CA SER A 39 9.79 -11.43 1.60
C SER A 39 10.21 -12.41 2.67
N TRP A 40 9.24 -13.14 3.21
CA TRP A 40 9.47 -14.30 4.09
C TRP A 40 9.56 -15.62 3.31
N GLU A 41 9.17 -15.62 2.02
CA GLU A 41 9.07 -16.82 1.19
C GLU A 41 10.20 -16.90 0.15
N ASN A 42 10.62 -15.75 -0.40
CA ASN A 42 11.59 -15.65 -1.48
C ASN A 42 12.92 -15.14 -0.96
N ASP A 43 14.03 -15.70 -1.43
CA ASP A 43 15.37 -15.24 -1.07
C ASP A 43 15.75 -13.95 -1.81
N TRP A 44 16.89 -13.36 -1.42
CA TRP A 44 17.35 -12.10 -2.00
C TRP A 44 17.59 -12.12 -3.51
N PRO A 45 18.27 -13.10 -4.11
CA PRO A 45 18.47 -13.08 -5.56
C PRO A 45 17.16 -12.98 -6.32
N ASP A 46 16.15 -13.73 -5.90
CA ASP A 46 14.83 -13.74 -6.52
C ASP A 46 14.10 -12.41 -6.34
N GLN A 47 14.08 -11.85 -5.13
CA GLN A 47 13.48 -10.53 -4.87
C GLN A 47 14.12 -9.43 -5.71
N GLY A 48 15.46 -9.46 -5.86
CA GLY A 48 16.20 -8.51 -6.68
C GLY A 48 15.86 -8.60 -8.16
N GLU A 49 15.74 -9.81 -8.71
CA GLU A 49 15.34 -10.02 -10.11
C GLU A 49 13.87 -9.64 -10.34
N ASN A 50 12.99 -9.94 -9.38
CA ASN A 50 11.58 -9.53 -9.42
C ASN A 50 11.46 -8.00 -9.48
N PHE A 51 12.14 -7.28 -8.60
CA PHE A 51 12.10 -5.81 -8.62
C PHE A 51 12.64 -5.23 -9.93
N LYS A 52 13.73 -5.79 -10.50
CA LYS A 52 14.22 -5.39 -11.82
C LYS A 52 13.17 -5.62 -12.91
N ALA A 53 12.46 -6.75 -12.85
CA ALA A 53 11.40 -7.05 -13.79
C ALA A 53 10.24 -6.04 -13.70
N ILE A 54 9.86 -5.64 -12.48
CA ILE A 54 8.87 -4.56 -12.24
C ILE A 54 9.36 -3.23 -12.81
N CYS A 55 10.59 -2.83 -12.50
CA CYS A 55 11.16 -1.58 -13.03
C CYS A 55 11.19 -1.56 -14.55
N ASN A 56 11.61 -2.65 -15.18
CA ASN A 56 11.62 -2.76 -16.65
C ASN A 56 10.19 -2.65 -17.22
N PHE A 57 9.24 -3.34 -16.62
CA PHE A 57 7.84 -3.28 -17.03
C PHE A 57 7.27 -1.85 -16.91
N VAL A 58 7.61 -1.12 -15.83
CA VAL A 58 7.16 0.27 -15.68
C VAL A 58 7.86 1.19 -16.69
N ARG A 59 9.16 1.00 -16.97
CA ARG A 59 9.93 1.81 -17.94
C ARG A 59 9.45 1.66 -19.39
N GLU A 60 8.80 0.54 -19.74
CA GLU A 60 8.20 0.38 -21.06
C GLU A 60 7.04 1.36 -21.30
N ASP A 61 6.38 1.83 -20.24
CA ASP A 61 5.24 2.75 -20.34
C ASP A 61 5.07 3.57 -19.04
N THR A 62 5.95 4.54 -18.80
CA THR A 62 5.92 5.37 -17.59
C THR A 62 4.72 6.33 -17.54
N GLU A 63 4.04 6.55 -18.67
CA GLU A 63 2.84 7.36 -18.71
C GLU A 63 1.68 6.66 -17.99
N HIS A 64 1.51 5.36 -18.21
CA HIS A 64 0.38 4.59 -17.69
C HIS A 64 0.75 3.65 -16.52
N ARG A 65 2.04 3.44 -16.25
CA ARG A 65 2.51 2.54 -15.18
C ARG A 65 3.27 3.32 -14.12
N LYS A 66 2.81 3.25 -12.87
CA LYS A 66 3.32 4.03 -11.73
C LYS A 66 3.92 3.10 -10.68
N LEU A 67 5.06 3.50 -10.14
CA LEU A 67 5.78 2.77 -9.12
C LEU A 67 5.86 3.65 -7.88
N LEU A 68 5.23 3.25 -6.78
CA LEU A 68 5.24 3.99 -5.54
C LEU A 68 6.22 3.37 -4.55
N ILE A 69 6.76 4.16 -3.64
CA ILE A 69 7.64 3.71 -2.56
C ILE A 69 6.83 3.19 -1.38
N GLY A 70 7.21 2.03 -0.81
CA GLY A 70 6.69 1.54 0.45
C GLY A 70 7.62 1.79 1.63
N ASN A 71 7.18 1.51 2.86
CA ASN A 71 8.00 1.71 4.06
C ASN A 71 9.16 0.70 4.15
N HIS A 72 8.98 -0.53 3.66
CA HIS A 72 10.05 -1.51 3.58
C HIS A 72 11.17 -1.05 2.64
N ASP A 73 10.82 -0.53 1.45
CA ASP A 73 11.77 0.01 0.50
C ASP A 73 12.48 1.25 1.03
N PHE A 74 11.73 2.17 1.64
CA PHE A 74 12.25 3.39 2.23
C PHE A 74 13.24 3.12 3.36
N SER A 75 13.07 2.04 4.13
CA SER A 75 13.98 1.65 5.20
C SER A 75 15.43 1.49 4.75
N TYR A 76 15.65 1.07 3.49
CA TYR A 76 16.98 0.96 2.87
C TYR A 76 17.53 2.30 2.38
N LEU A 77 16.68 3.26 2.09
CA LEU A 77 17.05 4.59 1.56
C LEU A 77 17.23 5.62 2.66
N SER A 78 16.54 5.47 3.79
CA SER A 78 16.54 6.44 4.88
C SER A 78 17.96 6.84 5.29
N VAL A 79 18.14 8.15 5.49
CA VAL A 79 19.40 8.75 5.95
C VAL A 79 19.35 9.06 7.45
N THR A 80 18.24 8.76 8.12
CA THR A 80 18.06 9.03 9.54
C THR A 80 19.02 8.18 10.38
N LYS A 81 19.47 8.73 11.49
CA LYS A 81 20.45 8.08 12.38
C LYS A 81 19.92 6.79 13.01
N TYR A 82 18.62 6.65 13.08
CA TYR A 82 17.90 5.55 13.71
C TYR A 82 17.11 4.74 12.68
N GLY A 83 17.65 4.59 11.46
CA GLY A 83 16.99 3.82 10.40
C GLY A 83 16.29 2.58 10.99
N HIS A 84 14.96 2.62 11.00
CA HIS A 84 14.18 1.55 11.61
C HIS A 84 14.24 0.35 10.68
N SER A 85 14.80 -0.76 11.16
CA SER A 85 14.65 -2.02 10.45
C SER A 85 13.19 -2.47 10.60
N VAL A 86 12.55 -2.67 9.48
CA VAL A 86 11.21 -3.27 9.37
C VAL A 86 11.29 -4.80 9.60
N SER A 87 10.14 -5.42 9.82
CA SER A 87 10.08 -6.89 9.89
C SER A 87 10.55 -7.50 8.56
N GLY A 88 11.32 -8.58 8.62
CA GLY A 88 11.86 -9.22 7.40
C GLY A 88 13.06 -8.52 6.76
N HIS A 89 13.56 -7.41 7.33
CA HIS A 89 14.64 -6.62 6.75
C HIS A 89 15.88 -7.45 6.38
N GLN A 90 16.31 -7.37 5.13
CA GLN A 90 17.40 -8.15 4.54
C GLN A 90 18.79 -7.54 4.89
N HIS A 91 19.20 -7.61 6.17
CA HIS A 91 20.44 -6.96 6.66
C HIS A 91 21.68 -7.31 5.85
N ASN A 92 21.80 -8.57 5.43
CA ASN A 92 22.95 -9.06 4.67
C ASN A 92 23.01 -8.49 3.24
N HIS A 93 21.90 -8.02 2.71
CA HIS A 93 21.73 -7.53 1.35
C HIS A 93 21.32 -6.05 1.29
N SER A 94 21.40 -5.34 2.43
CA SER A 94 20.95 -3.94 2.52
C SER A 94 21.67 -3.02 1.53
N THR A 95 22.95 -3.28 1.24
CA THR A 95 23.73 -2.48 0.30
C THR A 95 23.28 -2.71 -1.14
N GLU A 96 23.04 -3.97 -1.51
CA GLU A 96 22.58 -4.36 -2.84
C GLU A 96 21.16 -3.81 -3.10
N ILE A 97 20.24 -3.97 -2.15
CA ILE A 97 18.87 -3.44 -2.22
C ILE A 97 18.91 -1.92 -2.35
N LYS A 98 19.67 -1.24 -1.49
CA LYS A 98 19.84 0.22 -1.55
C LYS A 98 20.33 0.69 -2.90
N ASN A 99 21.34 0.00 -3.47
CA ASN A 99 21.88 0.37 -4.77
C ASN A 99 20.86 0.14 -5.89
N LEU A 100 20.11 -0.95 -5.82
CA LEU A 100 19.09 -1.28 -6.80
C LEU A 100 17.93 -0.26 -6.77
N LEU A 101 17.46 0.12 -5.58
CA LEU A 101 16.48 1.20 -5.40
C LEU A 101 17.01 2.52 -5.97
N LYS A 102 18.23 2.92 -5.62
CA LYS A 102 18.84 4.17 -6.10
C LYS A 102 18.97 4.26 -7.62
N GLN A 103 19.21 3.12 -8.31
CA GLN A 103 19.28 3.07 -9.77
C GLN A 103 17.93 3.30 -10.43
N ASN A 104 16.82 3.22 -9.68
CA ASN A 104 15.46 3.30 -10.18
C ASN A 104 14.63 4.42 -9.52
N LEU A 105 15.25 5.27 -8.68
CA LEU A 105 14.53 6.36 -8.00
C LEU A 105 13.90 7.38 -8.97
N ASP A 106 14.36 7.43 -10.20
CA ASP A 106 13.81 8.28 -11.26
C ASP A 106 12.38 7.91 -11.68
N ILE A 107 11.94 6.68 -11.40
CA ILE A 107 10.59 6.18 -11.70
C ILE A 107 9.77 5.84 -10.45
N ILE A 108 10.30 6.07 -9.26
CA ILE A 108 9.63 5.76 -7.99
C ILE A 108 9.10 7.05 -7.37
N ASP A 109 7.79 7.16 -7.22
CA ASP A 109 7.08 8.29 -6.66
C ASP A 109 6.59 8.02 -5.21
N LEU A 110 6.23 9.07 -4.48
CA LEU A 110 5.54 8.96 -3.18
C LEU A 110 4.05 8.68 -3.34
N ALA A 111 3.44 9.20 -4.38
CA ALA A 111 2.02 9.04 -4.65
C ALA A 111 1.68 9.30 -6.12
N PHE A 112 0.48 8.87 -6.51
CA PHE A 112 -0.11 9.15 -7.82
C PHE A 112 -1.52 9.73 -7.62
N GLU A 113 -1.90 10.70 -8.44
CA GLU A 113 -3.24 11.29 -8.42
C GLU A 113 -3.96 11.02 -9.75
N CYS A 114 -5.21 10.55 -9.66
CA CYS A 114 -6.07 10.38 -10.82
C CYS A 114 -7.54 10.62 -10.46
N ASP A 115 -8.23 11.49 -11.21
CA ASP A 115 -9.66 11.81 -11.05
C ASP A 115 -10.05 12.17 -9.58
N GLY A 116 -9.14 12.83 -8.85
CA GLY A 116 -9.34 13.21 -7.45
C GLY A 116 -9.18 12.07 -6.44
N TRP A 117 -8.71 10.90 -6.87
CA TRP A 117 -8.25 9.81 -6.02
C TRP A 117 -6.74 9.88 -5.87
N ILE A 118 -6.26 9.72 -4.64
CA ILE A 118 -4.82 9.67 -4.32
C ILE A 118 -4.43 8.22 -4.02
N PHE A 119 -3.45 7.73 -4.76
CA PHE A 119 -2.84 6.42 -4.60
C PHE A 119 -1.51 6.60 -3.89
N SER A 120 -1.31 5.93 -2.76
CA SER A 120 -0.06 5.95 -2.00
C SER A 120 0.10 4.66 -1.22
N HIS A 121 1.26 4.43 -0.62
CA HIS A 121 1.47 3.21 0.16
C HIS A 121 0.52 3.15 1.38
N ALA A 122 0.55 4.15 2.28
CA ALA A 122 -0.24 4.11 3.52
C ALA A 122 -1.29 5.23 3.65
N GLY A 123 -1.15 6.36 2.92
CA GLY A 123 -2.11 7.46 2.94
C GLY A 123 -1.60 8.75 3.59
N PHE A 124 -2.30 9.84 3.38
CA PHE A 124 -1.95 11.19 3.81
C PHE A 124 -2.89 11.71 4.90
N SER A 125 -2.38 11.97 6.12
CA SER A 125 -3.09 12.66 7.17
C SER A 125 -2.95 14.18 7.05
N LYS A 126 -3.91 14.94 7.59
CA LYS A 126 -3.83 16.41 7.71
C LYS A 126 -2.66 16.84 8.56
N THR A 127 -2.41 16.11 9.65
CA THR A 127 -1.33 16.41 10.59
C THR A 127 0.03 16.25 9.90
N TRP A 128 0.26 15.17 9.16
CA TRP A 128 1.51 14.99 8.42
C TRP A 128 1.67 16.03 7.32
N VAL A 129 0.61 16.30 6.55
CA VAL A 129 0.64 17.32 5.49
C VAL A 129 0.97 18.70 6.07
N LYS A 130 0.45 19.02 7.26
CA LYS A 130 0.84 20.26 7.94
C LYS A 130 2.34 20.28 8.22
N PHE A 131 2.91 19.21 8.77
CA PHE A 131 4.35 19.16 9.06
C PHE A 131 5.22 19.31 7.82
N ILE A 132 4.84 18.67 6.71
CA ILE A 132 5.63 18.79 5.47
C ILE A 132 5.52 20.19 4.86
N LYS A 133 4.35 20.85 4.94
CA LYS A 133 4.18 22.24 4.53
C LYS A 133 5.01 23.19 5.40
N ASP A 134 5.00 23.00 6.74
CA ASP A 134 5.84 23.77 7.65
C ASP A 134 7.34 23.63 7.32
N LEU A 135 7.78 22.43 6.93
CA LEU A 135 9.13 22.19 6.44
C LEU A 135 9.40 22.95 5.15
N PHE A 136 8.50 22.89 4.17
CA PHE A 136 8.65 23.59 2.89
C PHE A 136 8.68 25.10 3.07
N HIS A 137 7.82 25.67 3.92
CA HIS A 137 7.89 27.11 4.25
C HIS A 137 9.21 27.52 4.90
N THR A 138 9.84 26.61 5.65
CA THR A 138 11.11 26.88 6.31
C THR A 138 12.31 26.77 5.40
N MET A 139 12.26 25.85 4.44
CA MET A 139 13.43 25.38 3.69
C MET A 139 13.41 25.74 2.20
N LEU A 140 12.26 26.12 1.66
CA LEU A 140 12.11 26.49 0.25
C LEU A 140 11.76 27.97 0.12
N ASP A 141 12.52 28.69 -0.70
CA ASP A 141 12.24 30.08 -1.00
C ASP A 141 10.91 30.21 -1.76
N ASN A 142 10.03 31.10 -1.27
CA ASN A 142 8.76 31.47 -1.88
C ASN A 142 7.73 30.32 -2.00
N PHE A 143 7.83 29.22 -1.25
CA PHE A 143 6.80 28.20 -1.23
C PHE A 143 5.47 28.76 -0.69
N THR A 144 4.36 28.41 -1.35
CA THR A 144 2.99 28.75 -0.93
C THR A 144 2.14 27.48 -0.78
N ASP A 145 1.11 27.54 0.06
CA ASP A 145 0.22 26.41 0.30
C ASP A 145 -0.56 25.97 -0.94
N GLU A 146 -0.79 26.87 -1.88
CA GLU A 146 -1.48 26.62 -3.15
C GLU A 146 -0.64 25.77 -4.11
N GLU A 147 0.68 25.79 -3.95
CA GLU A 147 1.60 24.96 -4.75
C GLU A 147 1.63 23.49 -4.28
N PHE A 148 1.15 23.23 -3.06
CA PHE A 148 1.18 21.87 -2.50
C PHE A 148 0.16 20.95 -3.18
N ASN A 149 0.66 20.05 -3.99
CA ASN A 149 -0.08 18.94 -4.62
C ASN A 149 0.83 17.71 -4.74
N ILE A 150 0.32 16.62 -5.28
CA ILE A 150 1.08 15.38 -5.44
C ILE A 150 2.28 15.55 -6.37
N ASP A 151 2.11 16.27 -7.47
CA ASP A 151 3.22 16.51 -8.42
C ASP A 151 4.35 17.29 -7.77
N PHE A 152 4.02 18.35 -7.01
CA PHE A 152 5.01 19.12 -6.27
C PHE A 152 5.74 18.25 -5.24
N LEU A 153 5.00 17.41 -4.50
CA LEU A 153 5.57 16.52 -3.50
C LEU A 153 6.54 15.51 -4.15
N ASN A 154 6.15 14.89 -5.27
CA ASN A 154 7.00 13.99 -6.04
C ASN A 154 8.25 14.72 -6.59
N GLN A 155 8.12 15.96 -7.07
CA GLN A 155 9.27 16.76 -7.49
C GLN A 155 10.26 17.00 -6.34
N GLN A 156 9.78 17.29 -5.12
CA GLN A 156 10.68 17.43 -3.97
C GLN A 156 11.33 16.08 -3.62
N TRP A 157 10.58 14.97 -3.65
CA TRP A 157 11.09 13.61 -3.46
C TRP A 157 12.24 13.31 -4.44
N HIS A 158 12.06 13.55 -5.73
CA HIS A 158 13.10 13.30 -6.74
C HIS A 158 14.33 14.21 -6.56
N LYS A 159 14.16 15.50 -6.21
CA LYS A 159 15.29 16.40 -5.93
C LYS A 159 16.17 15.89 -4.80
N LEU A 160 15.55 15.36 -3.73
CA LEU A 160 16.28 14.87 -2.55
C LEU A 160 17.12 13.65 -2.83
N ASN A 161 16.66 12.78 -3.73
CA ASN A 161 17.39 11.59 -4.12
C ASN A 161 18.70 11.86 -4.86
N HIS A 162 18.86 13.08 -5.38
CA HIS A 162 20.09 13.56 -6.04
C HIS A 162 20.93 14.47 -5.13
N SER A 163 20.45 14.82 -3.93
CA SER A 163 21.18 15.70 -3.01
C SER A 163 22.21 14.93 -2.17
N ASN A 164 23.23 15.64 -1.66
CA ASN A 164 24.20 15.06 -0.73
C ASN A 164 23.53 14.82 0.64
N LYS A 165 23.93 13.75 1.33
CA LYS A 165 23.44 13.37 2.68
C LYS A 165 23.60 14.44 3.77
N GLU A 166 24.39 15.50 3.53
CA GLU A 166 24.62 16.62 4.45
C GLU A 166 23.59 17.73 4.31
N ASP A 167 22.64 17.60 3.38
CA ASP A 167 21.58 18.56 3.18
C ASP A 167 20.54 18.43 4.31
N ASN A 168 20.39 19.49 5.11
CA ASN A 168 19.42 19.55 6.20
C ASN A 168 17.98 19.34 5.72
N PHE A 169 17.65 19.76 4.51
CA PHE A 169 16.33 19.54 3.93
C PHE A 169 16.09 18.05 3.67
N CYS A 170 17.05 17.38 3.03
CA CYS A 170 16.98 15.92 2.81
C CYS A 170 16.79 15.16 4.12
N TYR A 171 17.58 15.46 5.14
CA TYR A 171 17.45 14.83 6.44
C TYR A 171 16.08 15.06 7.08
N SER A 172 15.58 16.29 7.06
CA SER A 172 14.30 16.64 7.66
C SER A 172 13.12 16.03 6.92
N PHE A 173 13.19 15.97 5.59
CA PHE A 173 12.17 15.32 4.77
C PHE A 173 12.12 13.81 5.02
N HIS A 174 13.29 13.14 5.03
CA HIS A 174 13.38 11.73 5.36
C HIS A 174 12.86 11.42 6.77
N ASN A 175 13.10 12.31 7.73
CA ASN A 175 12.54 12.18 9.08
C ASN A 175 11.00 12.21 9.10
N LEU A 176 10.38 12.99 8.22
CA LEU A 176 8.91 13.05 8.10
C LEU A 176 8.34 11.82 7.37
N LEU A 177 9.12 11.19 6.49
CA LEU A 177 8.75 9.95 5.81
C LEU A 177 9.02 8.71 6.67
N ASP A 178 9.98 8.81 7.60
CA ASP A 178 10.32 7.72 8.51
C ASP A 178 9.25 7.56 9.60
N TRP A 179 9.32 6.44 10.32
CA TRP A 179 8.42 6.19 11.43
C TRP A 179 8.62 7.22 12.55
N ASN A 180 7.77 8.22 12.61
CA ASN A 180 7.75 9.27 13.63
C ASN A 180 6.94 8.84 14.86
N GLY A 181 7.09 7.60 15.30
CA GLY A 181 6.41 7.07 16.45
C GLY A 181 6.95 7.64 17.77
N PHE A 182 6.64 8.89 18.08
CA PHE A 182 7.03 9.46 19.38
C PHE A 182 6.27 8.87 20.57
N LEU A 183 5.11 8.25 20.36
CA LEU A 183 4.20 7.89 21.43
C LEU A 183 3.64 6.46 21.39
N SER A 184 3.66 5.75 20.29
CA SER A 184 3.14 4.38 20.24
C SER A 184 3.98 3.44 19.40
N SER A 185 4.29 2.27 19.97
CA SER A 185 4.93 1.17 19.26
C SER A 185 4.01 0.49 18.24
N SER A 186 2.73 0.88 18.16
CA SER A 186 1.72 0.30 17.29
C SER A 186 1.67 0.94 15.90
N GLY A 187 2.32 2.09 15.72
CA GLY A 187 2.27 2.83 14.46
C GLY A 187 0.92 3.50 14.14
N ASN A 188 -0.01 3.57 15.08
CA ASN A 188 -1.34 4.15 14.85
C ASN A 188 -1.41 5.61 15.33
N GLU A 189 -0.71 6.51 14.63
CA GLU A 189 -0.66 7.94 14.95
C GLU A 189 -0.86 8.80 13.69
N VAL A 190 -1.61 9.90 13.84
CA VAL A 190 -1.88 10.84 12.74
C VAL A 190 -0.64 11.60 12.25
N THR A 191 0.45 11.59 13.03
CA THR A 191 1.75 12.18 12.66
C THR A 191 2.53 11.35 11.66
N GLN A 192 2.16 10.08 11.47
CA GLN A 192 2.79 9.20 10.51
C GLN A 192 2.39 9.58 9.10
N GLY A 193 3.38 9.53 8.19
CA GLY A 193 3.22 9.95 6.80
C GLY A 193 2.71 8.85 5.88
N PRO A 194 2.81 9.10 4.58
CA PRO A 194 2.23 8.26 3.55
C PRO A 194 2.82 6.85 3.46
N LEU A 195 3.85 6.55 4.26
CA LEU A 195 4.49 5.23 4.30
C LEU A 195 4.10 4.38 5.52
N TRP A 196 3.48 4.99 6.57
CA TRP A 196 3.32 4.29 7.85
C TRP A 196 1.95 4.39 8.49
N ILE A 197 1.13 5.39 8.13
CA ILE A 197 -0.12 5.67 8.84
C ILE A 197 -1.07 4.47 8.80
N ARG A 198 -1.64 4.14 9.94
CA ARG A 198 -2.59 3.03 10.07
C ARG A 198 -4.04 3.48 9.83
N PRO A 199 -4.95 2.54 9.50
CA PRO A 199 -6.32 2.84 9.07
C PRO A 199 -7.11 3.75 9.99
N ASP A 200 -7.10 3.50 11.31
CA ASP A 200 -7.90 4.31 12.27
C ASP A 200 -7.44 5.77 12.30
N SER A 201 -6.12 5.98 12.29
CA SER A 201 -5.53 7.33 12.24
C SER A 201 -5.79 8.00 10.90
N LEU A 202 -5.62 7.26 9.79
CA LEU A 202 -5.88 7.78 8.46
C LEU A 202 -7.34 8.21 8.30
N LEU A 203 -8.29 7.35 8.67
CA LEU A 203 -9.72 7.65 8.56
C LEU A 203 -10.13 8.87 9.40
N SER A 204 -9.53 9.02 10.60
CA SER A 204 -9.85 10.14 11.50
C SER A 204 -9.29 11.47 11.03
N ASP A 205 -8.15 11.47 10.32
CA ASP A 205 -7.38 12.68 9.99
C ASP A 205 -6.99 12.78 8.50
N ALA A 206 -7.66 12.08 7.58
CA ALA A 206 -7.31 12.08 6.17
C ALA A 206 -7.29 13.49 5.57
N TYR A 207 -6.21 13.83 4.89
CA TYR A 207 -6.05 15.10 4.16
C TYR A 207 -6.84 15.10 2.86
N TYR A 208 -6.62 14.10 2.02
CA TYR A 208 -7.41 13.88 0.81
C TYR A 208 -8.65 13.05 1.14
N GLN A 209 -9.80 13.47 0.62
CA GLN A 209 -11.06 12.79 0.92
C GLN A 209 -11.17 11.40 0.29
N LYS A 210 -10.48 11.18 -0.83
CA LYS A 210 -10.50 9.90 -1.57
C LYS A 210 -9.07 9.36 -1.68
N GLN A 211 -8.81 8.21 -1.05
CA GLN A 211 -7.49 7.60 -1.08
C GLN A 211 -7.59 6.09 -1.33
N VAL A 212 -6.61 5.56 -2.06
CA VAL A 212 -6.38 4.11 -2.25
C VAL A 212 -5.04 3.78 -1.62
N VAL A 213 -5.01 2.85 -0.68
CA VAL A 213 -3.83 2.54 0.13
C VAL A 213 -3.65 1.03 0.32
N SER A 214 -2.41 0.62 0.54
CA SER A 214 -1.96 -0.73 0.86
C SER A 214 -1.49 -0.83 2.32
N HIS A 215 -0.26 -1.26 2.60
CA HIS A 215 0.47 -1.22 3.87
C HIS A 215 -0.15 -1.98 5.03
N THR A 216 -1.44 -2.09 5.14
CA THR A 216 -2.12 -2.73 6.27
C THR A 216 -3.08 -3.79 5.79
N GLU A 217 -2.77 -5.04 6.11
CA GLU A 217 -3.64 -6.19 5.87
C GLU A 217 -4.96 -6.07 6.65
N LEU A 218 -5.89 -5.25 6.16
CA LEU A 218 -7.23 -5.16 6.72
C LEU A 218 -8.14 -6.25 6.19
N CYS A 219 -7.90 -6.64 4.95
CA CYS A 219 -8.80 -7.48 4.21
C CYS A 219 -8.51 -8.96 4.50
N LEU A 220 -9.57 -9.75 4.63
CA LEU A 220 -9.41 -11.20 4.67
C LEU A 220 -9.27 -11.76 3.25
N PHE A 221 -10.01 -11.23 2.28
CA PHE A 221 -10.16 -11.85 0.96
C PHE A 221 -10.27 -10.86 -0.21
N GLU A 222 -10.55 -9.59 0.06
CA GLU A 222 -10.74 -8.57 -0.98
C GLU A 222 -10.52 -7.18 -0.39
N LYS A 223 -10.43 -6.16 -1.25
CA LYS A 223 -10.34 -4.76 -0.84
C LYS A 223 -11.47 -4.34 0.07
N VAL A 224 -11.17 -3.48 1.03
CA VAL A 224 -12.13 -2.94 2.00
C VAL A 224 -12.35 -1.46 1.75
N TYR A 225 -13.62 -1.08 1.71
CA TYR A 225 -14.06 0.30 1.54
C TYR A 225 -14.50 0.85 2.90
N LEU A 226 -13.71 1.77 3.47
CA LEU A 226 -14.04 2.39 4.75
C LEU A 226 -14.27 3.89 4.59
N HIS A 227 -15.20 4.42 5.37
CA HIS A 227 -15.43 5.85 5.46
C HIS A 227 -15.54 6.34 6.90
N GLN A 228 -15.12 7.58 7.11
CA GLN A 228 -15.39 8.35 8.32
C GLN A 228 -15.61 9.81 7.93
N ASN A 229 -16.74 10.38 8.31
CA ASN A 229 -17.18 11.69 7.84
C ASN A 229 -17.28 11.74 6.31
N GLN A 230 -16.45 12.59 5.65
CA GLN A 230 -16.37 12.71 4.19
C GLN A 230 -15.21 11.94 3.58
N ASN A 231 -14.36 11.33 4.41
CA ASN A 231 -13.20 10.60 3.93
C ASN A 231 -13.61 9.22 3.45
N GLN A 232 -13.20 8.86 2.24
CA GLN A 232 -13.48 7.60 1.57
C GLN A 232 -12.13 6.93 1.25
N ILE A 233 -11.84 5.80 1.89
CA ILE A 233 -10.54 5.15 1.75
C ILE A 233 -10.74 3.70 1.34
N ILE A 234 -10.04 3.29 0.29
CA ILE A 234 -10.00 1.92 -0.21
C ILE A 234 -8.69 1.30 0.25
N PHE A 235 -8.78 0.26 1.05
CA PHE A 235 -7.64 -0.55 1.48
C PHE A 235 -7.56 -1.79 0.59
N ILE A 236 -6.44 -1.97 -0.08
CA ILE A 236 -6.26 -3.04 -1.07
C ILE A 236 -5.36 -4.17 -0.58
N ASP A 237 -4.63 -3.99 0.52
CA ASP A 237 -3.79 -5.03 1.07
C ASP A 237 -4.63 -6.09 1.80
N SER A 238 -4.43 -7.37 1.46
CA SER A 238 -5.21 -8.47 1.99
C SER A 238 -4.32 -9.63 2.44
N LYS A 239 -4.76 -10.35 3.48
CA LYS A 239 -4.07 -11.57 3.99
C LYS A 239 -3.91 -12.65 2.93
N THR A 240 -4.76 -12.65 1.92
CA THR A 240 -4.75 -13.62 0.84
C THR A 240 -3.81 -13.20 -0.30
N HIS A 241 -3.17 -12.03 -0.16
CA HIS A 241 -2.30 -11.44 -1.18
C HIS A 241 -2.95 -11.51 -2.56
N GLU A 242 -4.16 -10.93 -2.69
CA GLU A 242 -4.75 -10.73 -4.02
C GLU A 242 -3.75 -9.95 -4.86
N ILE A 243 -3.58 -10.41 -6.10
CA ILE A 243 -2.49 -10.00 -6.97
C ILE A 243 -2.64 -8.53 -7.39
N PHE A 244 -3.89 -8.10 -7.54
CA PHE A 244 -4.25 -6.72 -7.89
C PHE A 244 -5.76 -6.49 -7.71
N ASP A 245 -6.13 -5.22 -7.61
CA ASP A 245 -7.51 -4.77 -7.57
C ASP A 245 -7.81 -3.80 -8.71
N PHE A 246 -9.01 -3.91 -9.30
CA PHE A 246 -9.52 -2.89 -10.21
C PHE A 246 -10.19 -1.76 -9.41
N ILE A 247 -9.70 -0.54 -9.58
CA ILE A 247 -10.31 0.68 -9.06
C ILE A 247 -10.87 1.50 -10.23
N ASN A 248 -12.18 1.70 -10.23
CA ASN A 248 -12.84 2.55 -11.22
C ASN A 248 -13.18 3.89 -10.57
N THR A 249 -12.54 4.97 -10.98
CA THR A 249 -12.69 6.30 -10.36
C THR A 249 -14.10 6.89 -10.49
N SER A 250 -14.95 6.32 -11.35
CA SER A 250 -16.35 6.72 -11.53
C SER A 250 -17.36 5.89 -10.76
N GLU A 251 -16.94 4.80 -10.14
CA GLU A 251 -17.84 3.87 -9.46
C GLU A 251 -18.25 4.43 -8.09
N GLU A 252 -19.52 4.26 -7.74
CA GLU A 252 -20.02 4.50 -6.39
C GLU A 252 -19.79 3.23 -5.56
N TYR A 253 -18.81 3.26 -4.68
CA TYR A 253 -18.51 2.16 -3.78
C TYR A 253 -19.36 2.17 -2.52
N ASN A 254 -19.74 1.01 -2.02
CA ASN A 254 -20.42 0.86 -0.74
C ASN A 254 -19.41 0.90 0.42
N PHE A 255 -19.22 2.07 1.00
CA PHE A 255 -18.30 2.26 2.12
C PHE A 255 -18.98 1.87 3.45
N MET A 256 -18.20 1.17 4.30
CA MET A 256 -18.58 0.83 5.67
C MET A 256 -17.94 1.79 6.67
N THR A 257 -18.58 2.01 7.79
CA THR A 257 -17.94 2.60 8.97
C THR A 257 -17.02 1.57 9.66
N ILE A 258 -16.06 2.03 10.46
CA ILE A 258 -15.19 1.13 11.25
C ILE A 258 -16.01 0.16 12.13
N PRO A 259 -17.07 0.56 12.85
CA PRO A 259 -17.91 -0.37 13.61
C PRO A 259 -18.62 -1.42 12.74
N GLU A 260 -19.11 -1.05 11.56
CA GLU A 260 -19.74 -1.98 10.61
C GLU A 260 -18.71 -3.00 10.09
N PHE A 261 -17.52 -2.53 9.68
CA PHE A 261 -16.41 -3.38 9.28
C PHE A 261 -16.00 -4.35 10.39
N ASN A 262 -15.79 -3.88 11.61
CA ASN A 262 -15.41 -4.72 12.73
C ASN A 262 -16.48 -5.79 13.06
N ASN A 263 -17.76 -5.45 12.91
CA ASN A 263 -18.85 -6.41 13.10
C ASN A 263 -18.88 -7.44 11.96
N TRP A 264 -18.73 -7.01 10.72
CA TRP A 264 -18.64 -7.88 9.55
C TRP A 264 -17.44 -8.83 9.67
N TYR A 265 -16.26 -8.31 10.00
CA TYR A 265 -15.02 -9.08 10.17
C TYR A 265 -15.15 -10.17 11.24
N LYS A 266 -15.64 -9.82 12.44
CA LYS A 266 -15.87 -10.76 13.53
C LYS A 266 -16.87 -11.85 13.14
N LYS A 267 -17.97 -11.48 12.48
CA LYS A 267 -18.98 -12.42 12.01
C LYS A 267 -18.41 -13.39 10.98
N THR A 268 -17.63 -12.87 10.02
CA THR A 268 -16.98 -13.69 8.99
C THR A 268 -15.99 -14.68 9.59
N LEU A 269 -15.11 -14.24 10.49
CA LEU A 269 -14.17 -15.13 11.19
C LEU A 269 -14.90 -16.21 11.99
N LYS A 270 -16.00 -15.86 12.66
CA LYS A 270 -16.79 -16.85 13.40
C LYS A 270 -17.34 -17.93 12.46
N ILE A 271 -17.94 -17.54 11.33
CA ILE A 271 -18.47 -18.49 10.34
C ILE A 271 -17.39 -19.44 9.85
N ILE A 272 -16.21 -18.91 9.49
CA ILE A 272 -15.07 -19.71 9.01
C ILE A 272 -14.63 -20.71 10.09
N ASN A 273 -14.49 -20.28 11.33
CA ASN A 273 -14.08 -21.15 12.43
C ASN A 273 -15.13 -22.21 12.74
N ASP A 274 -16.43 -21.87 12.69
CA ASP A 274 -17.53 -22.82 12.89
C ASP A 274 -17.53 -23.90 11.79
N ILE A 275 -17.30 -23.53 10.53
CA ILE A 275 -17.18 -24.47 9.40
C ILE A 275 -15.94 -25.36 9.60
N LYS A 276 -14.77 -24.78 9.91
CA LYS A 276 -13.54 -25.53 10.18
C LYS A 276 -13.73 -26.57 11.29
N ALA A 277 -14.42 -26.23 12.37
CA ALA A 277 -14.70 -27.14 13.47
C ALA A 277 -15.59 -28.32 13.07
N GLN A 278 -16.41 -28.17 12.02
CA GLN A 278 -17.28 -29.21 11.53
C GLN A 278 -16.63 -30.13 10.49
N LEU A 279 -15.56 -29.67 9.79
CA LEU A 279 -14.89 -30.45 8.75
C LEU A 279 -14.43 -31.83 9.21
N ILE A 280 -13.98 -31.94 10.46
CA ILE A 280 -13.53 -33.23 11.06
C ILE A 280 -14.59 -34.34 11.06
N TYR A 281 -15.87 -33.98 10.85
CA TYR A 281 -16.98 -34.94 10.83
C TYR A 281 -17.47 -35.28 9.42
N HIS A 282 -16.84 -34.72 8.39
CA HIS A 282 -17.25 -34.87 6.99
C HIS A 282 -16.19 -35.61 6.17
N ASN A 283 -16.61 -36.61 5.39
CA ASN A 283 -15.70 -37.36 4.52
C ASN A 283 -15.29 -36.61 3.25
N ASP A 284 -16.07 -35.61 2.83
CA ASP A 284 -15.80 -34.70 1.71
C ASP A 284 -15.71 -33.27 2.24
N GLU A 285 -14.54 -32.97 2.80
CA GLU A 285 -14.28 -31.71 3.46
C GLU A 285 -14.42 -30.52 2.49
N GLU A 286 -14.00 -30.70 1.24
CA GLU A 286 -14.02 -29.65 0.23
C GLU A 286 -15.45 -29.22 -0.13
N ASN A 287 -16.31 -30.18 -0.50
CA ASN A 287 -17.69 -29.87 -0.86
C ASN A 287 -18.47 -29.32 0.32
N PHE A 288 -18.30 -29.91 1.51
CA PHE A 288 -18.94 -29.42 2.73
C PHE A 288 -18.56 -27.95 3.02
N ALA A 289 -17.26 -27.61 2.95
CA ALA A 289 -16.79 -26.24 3.19
C ALA A 289 -17.38 -25.27 2.17
N LYS A 290 -17.32 -25.60 0.88
CA LYS A 290 -17.87 -24.76 -0.20
C LYS A 290 -19.38 -24.55 -0.09
N GLU A 291 -20.13 -25.60 0.15
CA GLU A 291 -21.59 -25.52 0.34
C GLU A 291 -21.94 -24.68 1.57
N SER A 292 -21.25 -24.91 2.69
CA SER A 292 -21.47 -24.14 3.92
C SER A 292 -21.16 -22.67 3.76
N LEU A 293 -20.08 -22.32 3.05
CA LEU A 293 -19.74 -20.94 2.75
C LEU A 293 -20.77 -20.27 1.83
N ASN A 294 -21.28 -20.99 0.80
CA ASN A 294 -22.30 -20.49 -0.10
C ASN A 294 -23.64 -20.16 0.59
N HIS A 295 -23.91 -20.71 1.78
CA HIS A 295 -25.08 -20.32 2.59
C HIS A 295 -24.93 -18.94 3.25
N HIS A 296 -23.70 -18.47 3.43
CA HIS A 296 -23.41 -17.24 4.16
C HIS A 296 -22.89 -16.10 3.29
N PHE A 297 -22.32 -16.42 2.12
CA PHE A 297 -21.64 -15.48 1.24
C PHE A 297 -22.08 -15.66 -0.22
N SER A 298 -21.84 -14.66 -1.08
CA SER A 298 -21.97 -14.87 -2.52
C SER A 298 -21.01 -15.99 -2.99
N LYS A 299 -21.33 -16.63 -4.12
CA LYS A 299 -20.50 -17.73 -4.65
C LYS A 299 -19.05 -17.30 -4.85
N GLU A 300 -18.82 -16.08 -5.37
CA GLU A 300 -17.49 -15.53 -5.58
C GLU A 300 -16.71 -15.36 -4.28
N ILE A 301 -17.33 -14.76 -3.27
CA ILE A 301 -16.72 -14.59 -1.94
C ILE A 301 -16.49 -15.94 -1.28
N ALA A 302 -17.43 -16.87 -1.37
CA ALA A 302 -17.29 -18.21 -0.82
C ALA A 302 -16.11 -18.98 -1.43
N GLU A 303 -15.88 -18.87 -2.74
CA GLU A 303 -14.74 -19.49 -3.40
C GLU A 303 -13.40 -18.88 -2.94
N LYS A 304 -13.33 -17.57 -2.78
CA LYS A 304 -12.17 -16.87 -2.23
C LYS A 304 -11.89 -17.33 -0.78
N ILE A 305 -12.91 -17.32 0.07
CA ILE A 305 -12.77 -17.78 1.48
C ILE A 305 -12.30 -19.23 1.52
N TYR A 306 -12.86 -20.12 0.69
CA TYR A 306 -12.44 -21.51 0.64
C TYR A 306 -10.96 -21.64 0.27
N LYS A 307 -10.57 -21.03 -0.84
CA LYS A 307 -9.20 -21.08 -1.37
C LYS A 307 -8.15 -20.61 -0.35
N PHE A 308 -8.43 -19.57 0.41
CA PHE A 308 -7.44 -18.94 1.29
C PHE A 308 -7.67 -19.23 2.79
N GLY A 309 -8.84 -19.69 3.16
CA GLY A 309 -9.19 -19.98 4.54
C GLY A 309 -9.13 -21.46 4.91
N PHE A 310 -9.16 -22.37 3.94
CA PHE A 310 -9.26 -23.82 4.15
C PHE A 310 -8.16 -24.63 3.45
N MET A 311 -7.45 -24.05 2.47
CA MET A 311 -6.24 -24.64 1.89
C MET A 311 -5.00 -24.17 2.65
#